data_2ef0e088a2ba521d4deb0428c8fb9aed
#
_entry.id   2ef0e088a2ba521d4deb0428c8fb9aed
#
_cell.length_a   1.000
_cell.length_b   1.000
_cell.length_c   1.000
_cell.angle_alpha   90.00
_cell.angle_beta   90.00
_cell.angle_gamma   90.00
#
_symmetry.space_group_name_H-M   'P 1'
#
loop_
_entity.id
_entity.type
_entity.pdbx_description
1 polymer ?
#
loop_
_entity_poly.entity_id
_entity_poly.type
_entity_poly.pdbx_seq_one_letter_code
_entity_poly.pdbx_strand_id
1 'polypeptide(L)'
;GVKERYVETQPTNPAQKPGLLQSFRAIAGNRPLFILCIANLCTLGAFNVKLAIQVYYTQYVLNDPILLSYMGFFSMGCIFIGVFLMPGAVRRFGKKKVYIGGLLIWGLGDLLNYFFGGGSVSFVAFSCLAFFGSAFVNSLNWALVSDTVEYGEWRTGVRSEGTVYTGFTFFRKVSQ
;
A
#
# COMPACT_ATOMS: atom_id res chain seq x y z
N GLY A 1 -29.42 18.51 13.65
CA GLY A 1 -28.87 19.44 12.68
C GLY A 1 -27.47 19.87 13.08
N VAL A 2 -26.46 19.28 12.44
CA VAL A 2 -25.07 19.72 12.57
C VAL A 2 -24.90 20.92 11.64
N LYS A 3 -24.73 22.12 12.17
CA LYS A 3 -24.35 23.29 11.39
C LYS A 3 -22.86 23.16 11.06
N GLU A 4 -22.52 22.99 9.80
CA GLU A 4 -21.15 23.15 9.31
C GLU A 4 -20.66 24.57 9.61
N ARG A 5 -19.65 24.67 10.44
CA ARG A 5 -19.09 25.94 10.94
C ARG A 5 -17.84 26.40 10.17
N TYR A 6 -17.47 25.70 9.11
CA TYR A 6 -16.35 26.06 8.24
C TYR A 6 -16.87 26.39 6.84
N VAL A 7 -17.13 27.67 6.61
CA VAL A 7 -17.16 28.20 5.25
C VAL A 7 -15.69 28.38 4.84
N GLU A 8 -15.13 27.39 4.15
CA GLU A 8 -13.92 27.63 3.39
C GLU A 8 -14.20 28.73 2.37
N THR A 9 -13.71 29.92 2.60
CA THR A 9 -13.55 30.93 1.59
C THR A 9 -12.48 30.44 0.61
N GLN A 10 -12.86 29.51 -0.26
CA GLN A 10 -12.08 29.23 -1.47
C GLN A 10 -12.04 30.54 -2.27
N PRO A 11 -10.87 31.09 -2.61
CA PRO A 11 -10.79 32.08 -3.64
C PRO A 11 -11.29 31.39 -4.91
N THR A 12 -12.50 31.73 -5.33
CA THR A 12 -13.13 31.30 -6.57
C THR A 12 -12.38 31.94 -7.74
N ASN A 13 -11.26 31.35 -8.08
CA ASN A 13 -10.68 31.52 -9.39
C ASN A 13 -10.92 30.23 -10.17
N PRO A 14 -11.83 30.16 -11.13
CA PRO A 14 -12.07 28.97 -11.95
C PRO A 14 -10.95 28.85 -12.99
N ALA A 15 -9.71 28.95 -12.56
CA ALA A 15 -8.56 28.97 -13.44
C ALA A 15 -7.75 27.70 -13.24
N GLN A 16 -7.80 26.87 -14.26
CA GLN A 16 -6.80 25.88 -14.61
C GLN A 16 -6.78 24.65 -13.69
N LYS A 17 -7.42 23.59 -14.16
CA LYS A 17 -7.03 22.24 -13.82
C LYS A 17 -5.50 22.17 -13.99
N PRO A 18 -4.73 21.92 -12.94
CA PRO A 18 -3.27 21.92 -13.06
C PRO A 18 -2.89 20.93 -14.15
N GLY A 19 -2.15 21.37 -15.15
CA GLY A 19 -1.69 20.50 -16.21
C GLY A 19 -0.89 19.34 -15.61
N LEU A 20 -0.90 18.17 -16.24
CA LEU A 20 -0.17 16.98 -15.76
C LEU A 20 1.27 17.33 -15.35
N LEU A 21 1.94 18.19 -16.12
CA LEU A 21 3.30 18.64 -15.83
C LEU A 21 3.40 19.43 -14.52
N GLN A 22 2.43 20.29 -14.21
CA GLN A 22 2.39 21.05 -12.96
C GLN A 22 2.15 20.12 -11.76
N SER A 23 1.29 19.11 -11.92
CA SER A 23 1.05 18.08 -10.90
C SER A 23 2.32 17.26 -10.65
N PHE A 24 3.03 16.85 -11.69
CA PHE A 24 4.32 16.16 -11.55
C PHE A 24 5.37 17.02 -10.86
N ARG A 25 5.44 18.30 -11.18
CA ARG A 25 6.37 19.24 -10.55
C ARG A 25 6.06 19.47 -9.07
N ALA A 26 4.78 19.53 -8.71
CA ALA A 26 4.33 19.63 -7.32
C ALA A 26 4.65 18.35 -6.52
N ILE A 27 4.48 17.16 -7.12
CA ILE A 27 4.85 15.87 -6.53
C ILE A 27 6.36 15.76 -6.35
N ALA A 28 7.15 16.13 -7.35
CA ALA A 28 8.61 16.13 -7.28
C ALA A 28 9.16 17.12 -6.24
N GLY A 29 8.43 18.22 -5.99
CA GLY A 29 8.75 19.18 -4.93
C GLY A 29 8.48 18.65 -3.52
N ASN A 30 7.57 17.69 -3.36
CA ASN A 30 7.28 17.03 -2.09
C ASN A 30 8.07 15.70 -1.99
N ARG A 31 9.29 15.78 -1.49
CA ARG A 31 10.20 14.62 -1.39
C ARG A 31 9.60 13.41 -0.66
N PRO A 32 8.92 13.53 0.50
CA PRO A 32 8.24 12.41 1.14
C PRO A 32 7.17 11.76 0.25
N LEU A 33 6.36 12.55 -0.45
CA LEU A 33 5.34 12.06 -1.37
C LEU A 33 5.97 11.27 -2.53
N PHE A 34 7.03 11.79 -3.13
CA PHE A 34 7.72 11.14 -4.24
C PHE A 34 8.28 9.77 -3.83
N ILE A 35 8.93 9.69 -2.67
CA ILE A 35 9.44 8.42 -2.11
C ILE A 35 8.29 7.44 -1.85
N LEU A 36 7.17 7.92 -1.30
CA LEU A 36 5.99 7.09 -1.05
C LEU A 36 5.35 6.57 -2.35
N CYS A 37 5.29 7.40 -3.41
CA CYS A 37 4.79 6.99 -4.72
C CYS A 37 5.65 5.88 -5.32
N ILE A 38 6.98 5.99 -5.26
CA ILE A 38 7.90 4.94 -5.74
C ILE A 38 7.76 3.67 -4.90
N ALA A 39 7.73 3.79 -3.57
CA ALA A 39 7.53 2.64 -2.70
C ALA A 39 6.21 1.92 -3.00
N ASN A 40 5.13 2.67 -3.21
CA ASN A 40 3.83 2.11 -3.56
C ASN A 40 3.83 1.43 -4.93
N LEU A 41 4.51 2.02 -5.92
CA LEU A 41 4.66 1.43 -7.26
C LEU A 41 5.39 0.09 -7.18
N CYS A 42 6.49 0.02 -6.44
CA CYS A 42 7.24 -1.21 -6.25
C CYS A 42 6.44 -2.27 -5.46
N THR A 43 5.79 -1.89 -4.38
CA THR A 43 5.05 -2.84 -3.52
C THR A 43 3.79 -3.38 -4.20
N LEU A 44 3.01 -2.56 -4.88
CA LEU A 44 1.84 -3.01 -5.62
C LEU A 44 2.22 -3.82 -6.86
N GLY A 45 3.27 -3.40 -7.60
CA GLY A 45 3.79 -4.17 -8.71
C GLY A 45 4.25 -5.57 -8.26
N ALA A 46 5.04 -5.66 -7.19
CA ALA A 46 5.44 -6.93 -6.60
C ALA A 46 4.24 -7.78 -6.14
N PHE A 47 3.21 -7.15 -5.57
CA PHE A 47 2.00 -7.85 -5.15
C PHE A 47 1.24 -8.47 -6.34
N ASN A 48 1.08 -7.73 -7.45
CA ASN A 48 0.42 -8.25 -8.66
C ASN A 48 1.21 -9.40 -9.30
N VAL A 49 2.54 -9.25 -9.39
CA VAL A 49 3.42 -10.31 -9.89
C VAL A 49 3.30 -11.55 -9.01
N LYS A 50 3.30 -11.38 -7.68
CA LYS A 50 3.11 -12.48 -6.73
C LYS A 50 1.80 -13.22 -6.97
N LEU A 51 0.68 -12.50 -7.10
CA LEU A 51 -0.63 -13.12 -7.35
C LEU A 51 -0.63 -13.94 -8.65
N ALA A 52 -0.03 -13.41 -9.71
CA ALA A 52 0.10 -14.13 -10.97
C ALA A 52 0.94 -15.41 -10.81
N ILE A 53 2.12 -15.31 -10.23
CA ILE A 53 3.03 -16.46 -9.99
C ILE A 53 2.33 -17.50 -9.12
N GLN A 54 1.59 -17.09 -8.10
CA GLN A 54 0.89 -17.97 -7.18
C GLN A 54 -0.12 -18.88 -7.91
N VAL A 55 -0.87 -18.33 -8.88
CA VAL A 55 -1.81 -19.11 -9.70
C VAL A 55 -1.06 -20.15 -10.55
N TYR A 56 0.01 -19.72 -11.23
CA TYR A 56 0.82 -20.63 -12.05
C TYR A 56 1.49 -21.72 -11.21
N TYR A 57 2.03 -21.37 -10.06
CA TYR A 57 2.73 -22.30 -9.18
C TYR A 57 1.80 -23.39 -8.64
N THR A 58 0.58 -23.04 -8.21
CA THR A 58 -0.40 -24.02 -7.74
C THR A 58 -0.90 -24.93 -8.85
N GLN A 59 -1.07 -24.42 -10.07
CA GLN A 59 -1.58 -25.22 -11.19
C GLN A 59 -0.52 -26.14 -11.81
N TYR A 60 0.70 -25.66 -12.02
CA TYR A 60 1.71 -26.35 -12.81
C TYR A 60 2.80 -27.03 -11.99
N VAL A 61 3.13 -26.51 -10.80
CA VAL A 61 4.18 -27.08 -9.96
C VAL A 61 3.61 -28.01 -8.91
N LEU A 62 2.58 -27.55 -8.19
CA LEU A 62 1.94 -28.34 -7.13
C LEU A 62 0.85 -29.28 -7.67
N ASN A 63 0.40 -29.09 -8.93
CA ASN A 63 -0.68 -29.86 -9.57
C ASN A 63 -1.94 -29.96 -8.72
N ASP A 64 -2.23 -28.96 -7.90
CA ASP A 64 -3.40 -28.91 -7.02
C ASP A 64 -4.11 -27.55 -7.14
N PRO A 65 -5.06 -27.43 -8.09
CA PRO A 65 -5.84 -26.20 -8.26
C PRO A 65 -6.71 -25.85 -7.02
N ILE A 66 -7.09 -26.84 -6.22
CA ILE A 66 -7.93 -26.66 -5.02
C ILE A 66 -7.14 -25.86 -3.97
N LEU A 67 -5.82 -26.00 -3.96
CA LEU A 67 -4.92 -25.28 -3.06
C LEU A 67 -5.06 -23.76 -3.19
N LEU A 68 -5.39 -23.26 -4.38
CA LEU A 68 -5.63 -21.85 -4.60
C LEU A 68 -6.80 -21.31 -3.76
N SER A 69 -7.86 -22.12 -3.61
CA SER A 69 -9.03 -21.77 -2.78
C SER A 69 -8.66 -21.74 -1.29
N TYR A 70 -7.90 -22.72 -0.82
CA TYR A 70 -7.38 -22.74 0.56
C TYR A 70 -6.48 -21.54 0.82
N MET A 71 -5.58 -21.24 -0.10
CA MET A 71 -4.71 -20.06 0.01
C MET A 71 -5.51 -18.76 0.08
N GLY A 72 -6.54 -18.60 -0.74
CA GLY A 72 -7.43 -17.44 -0.70
C GLY A 72 -8.07 -17.28 0.69
N PHE A 73 -8.61 -18.36 1.24
CA PHE A 73 -9.27 -18.36 2.54
C PHE A 73 -8.29 -18.02 3.69
N PHE A 74 -7.17 -18.73 3.78
CA PHE A 74 -6.18 -18.50 4.84
C PHE A 74 -5.49 -17.15 4.73
N SER A 75 -5.18 -16.70 3.51
CA SER A 75 -4.57 -15.38 3.27
C SER A 75 -5.50 -14.26 3.70
N MET A 76 -6.81 -14.40 3.41
CA MET A 76 -7.81 -13.42 3.84
C MET A 76 -7.88 -13.33 5.37
N GLY A 77 -7.86 -14.48 6.06
CA GLY A 77 -7.77 -14.52 7.53
C GLY A 77 -6.53 -13.81 8.07
N CYS A 78 -5.36 -14.06 7.48
CA CYS A 78 -4.11 -13.40 7.87
C CYS A 78 -4.14 -11.88 7.63
N ILE A 79 -4.76 -11.43 6.53
CA ILE A 79 -4.95 -10.00 6.25
C ILE A 79 -5.85 -9.36 7.32
N PHE A 80 -6.98 -9.98 7.68
CA PHE A 80 -7.86 -9.46 8.74
C PHE A 80 -7.13 -9.34 10.09
N ILE A 81 -6.37 -10.37 10.47
CA ILE A 81 -5.56 -10.32 11.70
C ILE A 81 -4.54 -9.18 11.63
N GLY A 82 -3.85 -9.00 10.49
CA GLY A 82 -2.89 -7.93 10.28
C GLY A 82 -3.52 -6.54 10.42
N VAL A 83 -4.67 -6.32 9.78
CA VAL A 83 -5.42 -5.05 9.86
C VAL A 83 -5.90 -4.78 11.29
N PHE A 84 -6.38 -5.79 12.01
CA PHE A 84 -6.84 -5.65 13.39
C PHE A 84 -5.70 -5.28 14.35
N LEU A 85 -4.51 -5.87 14.16
CA LEU A 85 -3.33 -5.59 14.99
C LEU A 85 -2.65 -4.26 14.65
N MET A 86 -2.89 -3.72 13.45
CA MET A 86 -2.21 -2.54 12.94
C MET A 86 -2.34 -1.30 13.86
N PRO A 87 -3.51 -0.92 14.39
CA PRO A 87 -3.62 0.26 15.26
C PRO A 87 -2.79 0.13 16.54
N GLY A 88 -2.74 -1.08 17.12
CA GLY A 88 -1.92 -1.37 18.30
C GLY A 88 -0.42 -1.27 18.00
N ALA A 89 0.01 -1.85 16.88
CA ALA A 89 1.39 -1.78 16.43
C ALA A 89 1.83 -0.33 16.16
N VAL A 90 0.99 0.46 15.50
CA VAL A 90 1.27 1.87 15.18
C VAL A 90 1.37 2.73 16.45
N ARG A 91 0.50 2.50 17.45
CA ARG A 91 0.57 3.22 18.74
C ARG A 91 1.88 2.93 19.47
N ARG A 92 2.38 1.69 19.41
CA ARG A 92 3.58 1.26 20.15
C ARG A 92 4.88 1.60 19.44
N PHE A 93 4.96 1.44 18.13
CA PHE A 93 6.21 1.53 17.35
C PHE A 93 6.26 2.71 16.38
N GLY A 94 5.13 3.35 16.11
CA GLY A 94 4.99 4.44 15.14
C GLY A 94 4.84 3.94 13.70
N LYS A 95 4.21 4.75 12.84
CA LYS A 95 3.85 4.41 11.43
C LYS A 95 5.05 3.92 10.62
N LYS A 96 6.20 4.63 10.69
CA LYS A 96 7.39 4.32 9.89
C LYS A 96 7.96 2.93 10.22
N LYS A 97 8.11 2.61 11.51
CA LYS A 97 8.69 1.32 11.93
C LYS A 97 7.77 0.15 11.59
N VAL A 98 6.45 0.34 11.75
CA VAL A 98 5.45 -0.68 11.40
C VAL A 98 5.41 -0.92 9.90
N TYR A 99 5.53 0.13 9.09
CA TYR A 99 5.62 0.01 7.63
C TYR A 99 6.84 -0.80 7.19
N ILE A 100 8.02 -0.46 7.71
CA ILE A 100 9.27 -1.18 7.41
C ILE A 100 9.18 -2.64 7.92
N GLY A 101 8.67 -2.85 9.13
CA GLY A 101 8.45 -4.19 9.69
C GLY A 101 7.50 -5.04 8.83
N GLY A 102 6.42 -4.45 8.35
CA GLY A 102 5.50 -5.09 7.40
C GLY A 102 6.17 -5.48 6.09
N LEU A 103 7.00 -4.61 5.51
CA LEU A 103 7.78 -4.92 4.31
C LEU A 103 8.78 -6.06 4.54
N LEU A 104 9.46 -6.07 5.70
CA LEU A 104 10.42 -7.14 6.04
C LEU A 104 9.71 -8.48 6.22
N ILE A 105 8.58 -8.52 6.93
CA ILE A 105 7.77 -9.75 7.10
C ILE A 105 7.26 -10.25 5.76
N TRP A 106 6.78 -9.34 4.90
CA TRP A 106 6.32 -9.69 3.57
C TRP A 106 7.44 -10.28 2.72
N GLY A 107 8.57 -9.56 2.60
CA GLY A 107 9.73 -10.02 1.84
C GLY A 107 10.31 -11.33 2.38
N LEU A 108 10.36 -11.51 3.70
CA LEU A 108 10.80 -12.75 4.33
C LEU A 108 9.86 -13.90 3.99
N GLY A 109 8.54 -13.69 4.04
CA GLY A 109 7.56 -14.71 3.67
C GLY A 109 7.71 -15.17 2.22
N ASP A 110 7.94 -14.23 1.28
CA ASP A 110 8.16 -14.56 -0.12
C ASP A 110 9.52 -15.24 -0.37
N LEU A 111 10.55 -14.83 0.36
CA LEU A 111 11.88 -15.45 0.30
C LEU A 111 11.85 -16.89 0.83
N LEU A 112 11.16 -17.12 1.95
CA LEU A 112 10.96 -18.47 2.51
C LEU A 112 10.15 -19.35 1.56
N ASN A 113 9.16 -18.78 0.88
CA ASN A 113 8.41 -19.49 -0.16
C ASN A 113 9.30 -19.94 -1.31
N TYR A 114 10.25 -19.09 -1.73
CA TYR A 114 11.19 -19.44 -2.80
C TYR A 114 12.11 -20.62 -2.41
N PHE A 115 12.65 -20.62 -1.18
CA PHE A 115 13.60 -21.65 -0.75
C PHE A 115 12.94 -22.93 -0.24
N PHE A 116 11.78 -22.83 0.42
CA PHE A 116 11.15 -23.93 1.15
C PHE A 116 9.71 -24.21 0.72
N GLY A 117 9.20 -23.54 -0.29
CA GLY A 117 7.79 -23.64 -0.75
C GLY A 117 7.48 -24.89 -1.58
N GLY A 118 8.38 -25.89 -1.65
CA GLY A 118 8.19 -27.10 -2.49
C GLY A 118 7.06 -28.03 -2.07
N GLY A 119 6.45 -27.84 -0.89
CA GLY A 119 5.30 -28.60 -0.41
C GLY A 119 4.05 -27.72 -0.27
N SER A 120 2.85 -28.33 -0.48
CA SER A 120 1.57 -27.59 -0.41
C SER A 120 1.38 -26.86 0.92
N VAL A 121 1.70 -27.50 2.05
CA VAL A 121 1.53 -26.91 3.39
C VAL A 121 2.53 -25.79 3.64
N SER A 122 3.80 -25.97 3.30
CA SER A 122 4.83 -24.92 3.47
C SER A 122 4.53 -23.73 2.59
N PHE A 123 4.08 -23.94 1.35
CA PHE A 123 3.70 -22.88 0.44
C PHE A 123 2.56 -22.02 0.99
N VAL A 124 1.50 -22.66 1.54
CA VAL A 124 0.39 -21.93 2.18
C VAL A 124 0.88 -21.17 3.41
N ALA A 125 1.67 -21.80 4.28
CA ALA A 125 2.14 -21.16 5.52
C ALA A 125 2.99 -19.91 5.26
N PHE A 126 3.96 -20.00 4.35
CA PHE A 126 4.81 -18.85 4.01
C PHE A 126 4.06 -17.77 3.22
N SER A 127 3.07 -18.16 2.40
CA SER A 127 2.18 -17.21 1.76
C SER A 127 1.34 -16.45 2.78
N CYS A 128 0.80 -17.11 3.80
CA CYS A 128 0.07 -16.47 4.89
C CYS A 128 0.95 -15.45 5.63
N LEU A 129 2.20 -15.79 5.92
CA LEU A 129 3.16 -14.86 6.53
C LEU A 129 3.37 -13.61 5.65
N ALA A 130 3.54 -13.81 4.35
CA ALA A 130 3.71 -12.71 3.39
C ALA A 130 2.46 -11.84 3.29
N PHE A 131 1.25 -12.43 3.24
CA PHE A 131 0.00 -11.68 3.23
C PHE A 131 -0.24 -10.91 4.53
N PHE A 132 0.12 -11.49 5.67
CA PHE A 132 0.10 -10.80 6.95
C PHE A 132 0.97 -9.54 6.94
N GLY A 133 2.22 -9.64 6.45
CA GLY A 133 3.11 -8.49 6.28
C GLY A 133 2.54 -7.43 5.33
N SER A 134 1.94 -7.87 4.20
CA SER A 134 1.35 -6.97 3.20
C SER A 134 0.16 -6.18 3.75
N ALA A 135 -0.59 -6.72 4.72
CA ALA A 135 -1.71 -6.04 5.35
C ALA A 135 -1.28 -4.74 6.06
N PHE A 136 -0.14 -4.76 6.76
CA PHE A 136 0.41 -3.55 7.40
C PHE A 136 0.80 -2.50 6.37
N VAL A 137 1.46 -2.91 5.29
CA VAL A 137 1.93 -2.01 4.23
C VAL A 137 0.75 -1.35 3.53
N ASN A 138 -0.23 -2.14 3.08
CA ASN A 138 -1.39 -1.63 2.34
C ASN A 138 -2.27 -0.70 3.20
N SER A 139 -2.49 -1.04 4.46
CA SER A 139 -3.28 -0.22 5.39
C SER A 139 -2.58 1.10 5.70
N LEU A 140 -1.26 1.09 5.88
CA LEU A 140 -0.49 2.29 6.19
C LEU A 140 -0.26 3.21 4.99
N ASN A 141 -0.32 2.70 3.76
CA ASN A 141 -0.14 3.52 2.56
C ASN A 141 -1.06 4.76 2.57
N TRP A 142 -2.36 4.58 2.85
CA TRP A 142 -3.32 5.68 2.89
C TRP A 142 -3.05 6.67 4.03
N ALA A 143 -2.67 6.16 5.21
CA ALA A 143 -2.32 7.00 6.34
C ALA A 143 -1.05 7.84 6.07
N LEU A 144 -0.07 7.25 5.39
CA LEU A 144 1.15 7.95 5.01
C LEU A 144 0.91 8.99 3.90
N VAL A 145 -0.02 8.73 2.97
CA VAL A 145 -0.43 9.74 1.96
C VAL A 145 -1.01 10.97 2.64
N SER A 146 -1.91 10.78 3.63
CA SER A 146 -2.47 11.91 4.40
C SER A 146 -1.37 12.71 5.12
N ASP A 147 -0.40 12.03 5.73
CA ASP A 147 0.74 12.70 6.37
C ASP A 147 1.58 13.52 5.36
N THR A 148 1.69 13.08 4.09
CA THR A 148 2.40 13.85 3.05
C THR A 148 1.64 15.09 2.59
N VAL A 149 0.30 15.11 2.70
CA VAL A 149 -0.51 16.32 2.48
C VAL A 149 -0.21 17.36 3.54
N GLU A 150 -0.23 16.97 4.84
CA GLU A 150 0.09 17.85 5.95
C GLU A 150 1.52 18.41 5.85
N TYR A 151 2.48 17.56 5.48
CA TYR A 151 3.86 18.00 5.25
C TYR A 151 3.96 19.01 4.09
N GLY A 152 3.23 18.78 3.01
CA GLY A 152 3.16 19.68 1.86
C GLY A 152 2.60 21.05 2.26
N GLU A 153 1.52 21.08 3.03
CA GLU A 153 0.90 22.30 3.56
C GLU A 153 1.85 23.07 4.49
N TRP A 154 2.51 22.36 5.42
CA TRP A 154 3.51 22.98 6.31
C TRP A 154 4.66 23.64 5.54
N ARG A 155 5.10 23.03 4.44
CA ARG A 155 6.24 23.52 3.67
C ARG A 155 5.89 24.66 2.70
N THR A 156 4.71 24.61 2.08
CA THR A 156 4.32 25.53 1.00
C THR A 156 3.28 26.57 1.42
N GLY A 157 2.65 26.40 2.58
CA GLY A 157 1.52 27.22 3.02
C GLY A 157 0.23 27.00 2.24
N VAL A 158 0.23 26.07 1.28
CA VAL A 158 -0.93 25.76 0.43
C VAL A 158 -1.31 24.29 0.59
N ARG A 159 -2.57 24.05 0.95
CA ARG A 159 -3.12 22.71 1.08
C ARG A 159 -3.49 22.15 -0.31
N SER A 160 -2.73 21.21 -0.81
CA SER A 160 -2.90 20.64 -2.16
C SER A 160 -3.32 19.16 -2.13
N GLU A 161 -4.38 18.84 -1.38
CA GLU A 161 -4.89 17.47 -1.25
C GLU A 161 -5.17 16.81 -2.61
N GLY A 162 -5.91 17.50 -3.48
CA GLY A 162 -6.28 16.98 -4.80
C GLY A 162 -5.07 16.55 -5.63
N THR A 163 -3.99 17.33 -5.63
CA THR A 163 -2.77 17.02 -6.38
C THR A 163 -2.05 15.80 -5.80
N VAL A 164 -1.97 15.71 -4.46
CA VAL A 164 -1.31 14.60 -3.76
C VAL A 164 -2.05 13.29 -4.01
N TYR A 165 -3.36 13.26 -3.80
CA TYR A 165 -4.17 12.04 -4.02
C TYR A 165 -4.24 11.63 -5.49
N THR A 166 -4.33 12.58 -6.43
CA THR A 166 -4.32 12.29 -7.86
C THR A 166 -2.97 11.68 -8.27
N GLY A 167 -1.87 12.27 -7.81
CA GLY A 167 -0.53 11.75 -8.09
C GLY A 167 -0.34 10.35 -7.53
N PHE A 168 -0.67 10.13 -6.27
CA PHE A 168 -0.56 8.81 -5.64
C PHE A 168 -1.43 7.76 -6.37
N THR A 169 -2.67 8.09 -6.73
CA THR A 169 -3.58 7.20 -7.45
C THR A 169 -3.08 6.89 -8.85
N PHE A 170 -2.46 7.87 -9.54
CA PHE A 170 -1.83 7.65 -10.84
C PHE A 170 -0.72 6.59 -10.75
N PHE A 171 0.24 6.76 -9.82
CA PHE A 171 1.30 5.76 -9.62
C PHE A 171 0.76 4.39 -9.23
N ARG A 172 -0.30 4.35 -8.43
CA ARG A 172 -0.98 3.11 -8.07
C ARG A 172 -1.60 2.41 -9.28
N LYS A 173 -2.22 3.16 -10.20
CA LYS A 173 -2.80 2.59 -11.44
C LYS A 173 -1.73 2.11 -12.42
N VAL A 174 -0.60 2.79 -12.49
CA VAL A 174 0.53 2.37 -13.33
C VAL A 174 1.14 1.05 -12.85
N SER A 175 1.04 0.75 -11.54
CA SER A 175 1.56 -0.50 -10.95
C SER A 175 0.60 -1.69 -11.05
N GLN A 176 -0.62 -1.49 -11.48
CA GLN A 176 -1.64 -2.53 -11.69
C GLN A 176 -1.63 -3.08 -13.12
#